data_b05675cce6c3e7f674d6299e3cc55112
#
_entry.id   b05675cce6c3e7f674d6299e3cc55112
#
_cell.length_a   1.000
_cell.length_b   1.000
_cell.length_c   1.000
_cell.angle_alpha   90.00
_cell.angle_beta   90.00
_cell.angle_gamma   90.00
#
_symmetry.space_group_name_H-M   'P 1'
#
loop_
_entity.id
_entity.type
_entity.pdbx_description
1 polymer ?
#
loop_
_entity_poly.entity_id
_entity_poly.type
_entity_poly.pdbx_seq_one_letter_code
_entity_poly.pdbx_strand_id
1 'polypeptide(L)'
;MLLAGLLLPLLLGAAAPPQVRIQASSQEVRPVRIASTAFGRRLEIEVRDLPRDTAKAAIQAALDEVSATERLLRPDASEPAGGVGSLNATAGHGPQPVDPKLMPLLVRAQEFCFWSEGAHGPLGRSLYEAWGLRSAPTGSDDPAVAVLPEPGVLQEVTSAARCESLTLNPARDTAELAAGSRLDLGGFEEGHAVDRAVETLRENGVANGFVQLGPAQRGIGKGVDGKGWKIVLPRFSGMDRPAGRFQLRDRATAVLSTLDGSMRIADQVLLPYLNQRTGLPAPGVIGVATVTDLAVDAQALAIAMVLTGPREGQYRLGSLRPSPSVLWFLGSGSGAPLQADHHWGDIIAASR
;
A
#
# COMPACT_ATOMS: atom_id res chain seq x y z
N MET A 1 62.06 -64.39 51.01
CA MET A 1 62.06 -63.03 51.42
C MET A 1 62.04 -62.16 50.17
N LEU A 2 60.89 -61.70 49.78
CA LEU A 2 60.62 -60.82 48.59
C LEU A 2 60.06 -59.53 49.12
N LEU A 3 60.79 -58.43 48.90
CA LEU A 3 60.35 -57.06 49.17
C LEU A 3 59.50 -56.57 47.97
N ALA A 4 58.26 -56.21 48.20
CA ALA A 4 57.40 -55.58 47.26
C ALA A 4 57.55 -54.00 47.36
N GLY A 5 58.06 -53.37 46.30
CA GLY A 5 58.14 -51.92 46.20
C GLY A 5 56.84 -51.35 45.72
N LEU A 6 56.20 -50.44 46.49
CA LEU A 6 55.06 -49.66 46.11
C LEU A 6 55.51 -48.44 45.20
N LEU A 7 55.09 -48.43 43.97
CA LEU A 7 55.18 -47.23 43.09
C LEU A 7 53.88 -46.44 43.20
N LEU A 8 53.97 -45.21 43.71
CA LEU A 8 52.90 -44.26 43.77
C LEU A 8 52.89 -43.48 42.45
N PRO A 9 51.80 -43.33 41.69
CA PRO A 9 51.77 -42.50 40.50
C PRO A 9 51.53 -41.03 40.89
N LEU A 10 52.43 -40.12 40.46
CA LEU A 10 52.22 -38.68 40.49
C LEU A 10 51.14 -38.34 39.48
N LEU A 11 50.00 -37.88 39.99
CA LEU A 11 48.96 -37.20 39.17
C LEU A 11 49.39 -35.75 38.89
N LEU A 12 49.93 -35.48 37.70
CA LEU A 12 50.07 -34.14 37.19
C LEU A 12 48.67 -33.64 36.83
N GLY A 13 48.14 -32.72 37.63
CA GLY A 13 46.90 -31.97 37.29
C GLY A 13 47.16 -31.01 36.15
N ALA A 14 46.66 -31.32 34.97
CA ALA A 14 46.61 -30.38 33.86
C ALA A 14 45.57 -29.28 34.16
N ALA A 15 46.00 -28.06 34.40
CA ALA A 15 45.12 -26.90 34.53
C ALA A 15 44.43 -26.66 33.18
N ALA A 16 43.10 -26.68 33.17
CA ALA A 16 42.31 -26.33 31.97
C ALA A 16 42.60 -24.88 31.55
N PRO A 17 42.70 -24.58 30.25
CA PRO A 17 42.96 -23.23 29.77
C PRO A 17 41.79 -22.31 30.16
N PRO A 18 42.03 -21.00 30.44
CA PRO A 18 40.99 -20.07 30.81
C PRO A 18 40.00 -19.92 29.65
N GLN A 19 38.75 -20.26 29.90
CA GLN A 19 37.68 -20.01 28.95
C GLN A 19 37.43 -18.50 28.91
N VAL A 20 37.84 -17.85 27.83
CA VAL A 20 37.46 -16.47 27.52
C VAL A 20 35.95 -16.49 27.20
N ARG A 21 35.11 -16.15 28.17
CA ARG A 21 33.71 -15.81 27.93
C ARG A 21 33.70 -14.45 27.21
N ILE A 22 33.54 -14.48 25.90
CA ILE A 22 33.14 -13.30 25.15
C ILE A 22 31.70 -13.02 25.58
N GLN A 23 31.52 -12.12 26.54
CA GLN A 23 30.23 -11.49 26.76
C GLN A 23 29.96 -10.61 25.54
N ALA A 24 29.23 -11.13 24.55
CA ALA A 24 28.59 -10.30 23.59
C ALA A 24 27.65 -9.37 24.39
N SER A 25 28.02 -8.10 24.53
CA SER A 25 27.10 -7.09 25.03
C SER A 25 25.98 -7.04 24.01
N SER A 26 24.83 -7.62 24.34
CA SER A 26 23.60 -7.38 23.58
C SER A 26 23.29 -5.89 23.78
N GLN A 27 23.79 -5.05 22.87
CA GLN A 27 23.26 -3.70 22.76
C GLN A 27 21.76 -3.86 22.59
N GLU A 28 21.00 -3.36 23.55
CA GLU A 28 19.55 -3.38 23.52
C GLU A 28 19.12 -2.59 22.27
N VAL A 29 18.68 -3.32 21.24
CA VAL A 29 18.27 -2.73 19.98
C VAL A 29 16.95 -2.00 20.22
N ARG A 30 17.01 -0.67 20.28
CA ARG A 30 15.82 0.17 20.46
C ARG A 30 15.19 0.46 19.11
N PRO A 31 13.85 0.45 19.01
CA PRO A 31 13.17 0.82 17.79
C PRO A 31 13.57 2.22 17.31
N VAL A 32 13.83 2.34 16.02
CA VAL A 32 14.00 3.62 15.34
C VAL A 32 12.77 3.88 14.49
N ARG A 33 12.08 4.99 14.75
CA ARG A 33 10.91 5.44 14.00
C ARG A 33 11.18 6.83 13.44
N ILE A 34 10.90 7.02 12.16
CA ILE A 34 10.99 8.32 11.47
C ILE A 34 9.66 8.58 10.79
N ALA A 35 9.14 9.79 10.94
CA ALA A 35 7.98 10.30 10.24
C ALA A 35 8.40 11.38 9.24
N SER A 36 7.77 11.37 8.06
CA SER A 36 7.97 12.31 6.97
C SER A 36 6.65 12.54 6.25
N THR A 37 6.69 13.20 5.09
CA THR A 37 5.54 13.38 4.21
C THR A 37 5.93 12.98 2.79
N ALA A 38 5.06 12.23 2.10
CA ALA A 38 5.17 11.89 0.69
C ALA A 38 3.77 11.81 0.08
N PHE A 39 3.60 12.15 -1.18
CA PHE A 39 2.29 12.17 -1.86
C PHE A 39 1.22 13.00 -1.09
N GLY A 40 1.65 14.04 -0.38
CA GLY A 40 0.76 14.82 0.50
C GLY A 40 0.25 14.08 1.73
N ARG A 41 0.76 12.87 2.02
CA ARG A 41 0.35 12.01 3.14
C ARG A 41 1.46 11.82 4.15
N ARG A 42 1.09 11.47 5.38
CA ARG A 42 2.03 11.06 6.42
C ARG A 42 2.68 9.72 6.05
N LEU A 43 4.00 9.70 6.02
CA LEU A 43 4.85 8.53 5.88
C LEU A 43 5.48 8.22 7.23
N GLU A 44 5.35 6.98 7.70
CA GLU A 44 6.05 6.48 8.88
C GLU A 44 6.83 5.22 8.52
N ILE A 45 8.10 5.17 8.96
CA ILE A 45 8.97 3.99 8.84
C ILE A 45 9.52 3.65 10.23
N GLU A 46 9.38 2.38 10.63
CA GLU A 46 9.91 1.85 11.88
C GLU A 46 10.80 0.64 11.62
N VAL A 47 11.99 0.61 12.23
CA VAL A 47 12.96 -0.51 12.21
C VAL A 47 13.29 -0.93 13.64
N ARG A 48 13.33 -2.25 13.91
CA ARG A 48 13.42 -2.79 15.27
C ARG A 48 14.58 -3.74 15.53
N ASP A 49 15.30 -4.16 14.52
CA ASP A 49 16.28 -5.26 14.60
C ASP A 49 17.70 -4.87 14.26
N LEU A 50 17.94 -3.58 13.99
CA LEU A 50 19.26 -3.06 13.65
C LEU A 50 19.79 -2.08 14.72
N PRO A 51 21.12 -1.95 14.86
CA PRO A 51 21.74 -0.86 15.62
C PRO A 51 21.25 0.51 15.13
N ARG A 52 21.15 1.47 16.05
CA ARG A 52 20.48 2.75 15.79
C ARG A 52 20.96 3.48 14.53
N ASP A 53 22.27 3.54 14.31
CA ASP A 53 22.81 4.30 13.17
C ASP A 53 22.62 3.54 11.85
N THR A 54 22.74 2.20 11.88
CA THR A 54 22.39 1.34 10.73
C THR A 54 20.92 1.44 10.38
N ALA A 55 20.03 1.40 11.40
CA ALA A 55 18.59 1.57 11.20
C ALA A 55 18.25 2.94 10.59
N LYS A 56 18.90 4.04 11.05
CA LYS A 56 18.70 5.36 10.47
C LYS A 56 19.16 5.43 9.01
N ALA A 57 20.29 4.82 8.67
CA ALA A 57 20.80 4.77 7.29
C ALA A 57 19.85 3.99 6.38
N ALA A 58 19.33 2.84 6.84
CA ALA A 58 18.34 2.05 6.10
C ALA A 58 17.03 2.84 5.88
N ILE A 59 16.54 3.53 6.91
CA ILE A 59 15.34 4.37 6.80
C ILE A 59 15.59 5.53 5.83
N GLN A 60 16.77 6.19 5.88
CA GLN A 60 17.08 7.28 4.96
C GLN A 60 17.07 6.79 3.51
N ALA A 61 17.68 5.64 3.21
CA ALA A 61 17.66 5.05 1.88
C ALA A 61 16.22 4.76 1.40
N ALA A 62 15.35 4.27 2.29
CA ALA A 62 13.93 4.06 1.98
C ALA A 62 13.17 5.38 1.72
N LEU A 63 13.46 6.45 2.48
CA LEU A 63 12.89 7.78 2.25
C LEU A 63 13.32 8.36 0.89
N ASP A 64 14.58 8.17 0.51
CA ASP A 64 15.12 8.62 -0.77
C ASP A 64 14.45 7.88 -1.95
N GLU A 65 14.22 6.56 -1.82
CA GLU A 65 13.49 5.78 -2.83
C GLU A 65 12.01 6.19 -2.92
N VAL A 66 11.33 6.45 -1.80
CA VAL A 66 9.95 6.99 -1.82
C VAL A 66 9.91 8.35 -2.53
N SER A 67 10.87 9.23 -2.25
CA SER A 67 10.95 10.55 -2.90
C SER A 67 11.21 10.43 -4.41
N ALA A 68 12.05 9.47 -4.84
CA ALA A 68 12.30 9.19 -6.25
C ALA A 68 11.02 8.66 -6.93
N THR A 69 10.31 7.74 -6.27
CA THR A 69 9.02 7.22 -6.72
C THR A 69 7.99 8.34 -6.88
N GLU A 70 7.84 9.20 -5.88
CA GLU A 70 6.89 10.33 -5.95
C GLU A 70 7.19 11.25 -7.16
N ARG A 71 8.46 11.57 -7.43
CA ARG A 71 8.82 12.38 -8.61
C ARG A 71 8.43 11.72 -9.93
N LEU A 72 8.65 10.40 -10.03
CA LEU A 72 8.35 9.61 -11.24
C LEU A 72 6.84 9.54 -11.51
N LEU A 73 6.03 9.53 -10.46
CA LEU A 73 4.57 9.35 -10.55
C LEU A 73 3.77 10.67 -10.67
N ARG A 74 4.42 11.84 -10.59
CA ARG A 74 3.72 13.13 -10.70
C ARG A 74 3.03 13.29 -12.05
N PRO A 75 1.71 13.45 -12.10
CA PRO A 75 0.97 13.45 -13.37
C PRO A 75 1.12 14.74 -14.18
N ASP A 76 1.54 15.85 -13.55
CA ASP A 76 1.65 17.17 -14.16
C ASP A 76 3.11 17.64 -14.35
N ALA A 77 4.11 16.81 -14.01
CA ALA A 77 5.52 17.15 -14.14
C ALA A 77 6.09 16.65 -15.48
N SER A 78 6.79 17.50 -16.22
CA SER A 78 7.51 17.10 -17.45
C SER A 78 8.75 16.24 -17.16
N GLU A 79 9.26 16.31 -15.94
CA GLU A 79 10.43 15.57 -15.48
C GLU A 79 10.07 14.64 -14.29
N PRO A 80 10.68 13.45 -14.19
CA PRO A 80 11.69 12.92 -15.12
C PRO A 80 11.09 12.41 -16.45
N ALA A 81 11.90 12.39 -17.48
CA ALA A 81 11.55 11.77 -18.76
C ALA A 81 11.14 10.30 -18.56
N GLY A 82 10.09 9.86 -19.26
CA GLY A 82 9.51 8.52 -19.05
C GLY A 82 8.65 8.36 -17.80
N GLY A 83 8.49 9.43 -17.00
CA GLY A 83 7.55 9.49 -15.88
C GLY A 83 6.10 9.74 -16.34
N VAL A 84 5.17 9.65 -15.39
CA VAL A 84 3.72 9.78 -15.66
C VAL A 84 3.39 11.11 -16.35
N GLY A 85 3.96 12.21 -15.89
CA GLY A 85 3.67 13.53 -16.47
C GLY A 85 4.20 13.69 -17.90
N SER A 86 5.39 13.13 -18.21
CA SER A 86 5.92 13.16 -19.58
C SER A 86 5.07 12.31 -20.54
N LEU A 87 4.56 11.16 -20.08
CA LEU A 87 3.61 10.35 -20.85
C LEU A 87 2.30 11.07 -21.08
N ASN A 88 1.77 11.76 -20.08
CA ASN A 88 0.56 12.57 -20.20
C ASN A 88 0.72 13.71 -21.23
N ALA A 89 1.90 14.33 -21.29
CA ALA A 89 2.18 15.41 -22.25
C ALA A 89 2.23 14.93 -23.70
N THR A 90 2.44 13.63 -23.93
CA THR A 90 2.60 13.02 -25.26
C THR A 90 1.43 12.11 -25.65
N ALA A 91 0.29 12.17 -24.92
CA ALA A 91 -0.89 11.40 -25.27
C ALA A 91 -1.37 11.67 -26.71
N GLY A 92 -1.66 10.62 -27.47
CA GLY A 92 -2.04 10.70 -28.88
C GLY A 92 -0.88 10.81 -29.87
N HIS A 93 0.39 10.80 -29.43
CA HIS A 93 1.57 10.94 -30.30
C HIS A 93 2.33 9.61 -30.51
N GLY A 94 1.66 8.48 -30.35
CA GLY A 94 2.23 7.15 -30.49
C GLY A 94 3.08 6.70 -29.30
N PRO A 95 3.81 5.57 -29.44
CA PRO A 95 4.59 4.99 -28.35
C PRO A 95 5.70 5.91 -27.85
N GLN A 96 5.78 6.07 -26.52
CA GLN A 96 6.76 6.90 -25.84
C GLN A 96 7.62 6.05 -24.89
N PRO A 97 8.89 6.41 -24.65
CA PRO A 97 9.72 5.74 -23.66
C PRO A 97 9.13 5.85 -22.25
N VAL A 98 9.22 4.77 -21.48
CA VAL A 98 8.81 4.68 -20.07
C VAL A 98 10.06 4.41 -19.23
N ASP A 99 10.17 5.06 -18.08
CA ASP A 99 11.20 4.70 -17.10
C ASP A 99 11.04 3.21 -16.69
N PRO A 100 12.10 2.39 -16.75
CA PRO A 100 12.03 0.96 -16.40
C PRO A 100 11.47 0.69 -15.00
N LYS A 101 11.62 1.64 -14.04
CA LYS A 101 11.03 1.52 -12.71
C LYS A 101 9.51 1.74 -12.71
N LEU A 102 8.97 2.47 -13.69
CA LEU A 102 7.53 2.73 -13.81
C LEU A 102 6.79 1.60 -14.55
N MET A 103 7.42 0.95 -15.52
CA MET A 103 6.78 -0.05 -16.36
C MET A 103 6.06 -1.17 -15.57
N PRO A 104 6.65 -1.79 -14.53
CA PRO A 104 5.96 -2.82 -13.75
C PRO A 104 4.67 -2.31 -13.06
N LEU A 105 4.67 -1.06 -12.60
CA LEU A 105 3.49 -0.45 -12.00
C LEU A 105 2.40 -0.19 -13.03
N LEU A 106 2.74 0.29 -14.24
CA LEU A 106 1.78 0.48 -15.32
C LEU A 106 1.13 -0.83 -15.76
N VAL A 107 1.93 -1.89 -15.92
CA VAL A 107 1.42 -3.23 -16.23
C VAL A 107 0.43 -3.67 -15.16
N ARG A 108 0.81 -3.57 -13.89
CA ARG A 108 -0.06 -3.99 -12.79
C ARG A 108 -1.34 -3.17 -12.70
N ALA A 109 -1.26 -1.86 -12.88
CA ALA A 109 -2.43 -0.99 -12.88
C ALA A 109 -3.38 -1.29 -14.05
N GLN A 110 -2.84 -1.64 -15.22
CA GLN A 110 -3.64 -2.05 -16.37
C GLN A 110 -4.29 -3.43 -16.14
N GLU A 111 -3.57 -4.40 -15.57
CA GLU A 111 -4.13 -5.70 -15.18
C GLU A 111 -5.30 -5.52 -14.19
N PHE A 112 -5.14 -4.63 -13.20
CA PHE A 112 -6.22 -4.28 -12.27
C PHE A 112 -7.42 -3.63 -12.97
N CYS A 113 -7.16 -2.76 -13.96
CA CYS A 113 -8.21 -2.17 -14.77
C CYS A 113 -9.04 -3.25 -15.47
N PHE A 114 -8.41 -4.19 -16.15
CA PHE A 114 -9.11 -5.31 -16.80
C PHE A 114 -9.82 -6.22 -15.78
N TRP A 115 -9.15 -6.56 -14.67
CA TRP A 115 -9.76 -7.40 -13.64
C TRP A 115 -11.01 -6.75 -13.02
N SER A 116 -10.99 -5.43 -12.81
CA SER A 116 -12.14 -4.68 -12.27
C SER A 116 -13.17 -4.31 -13.33
N GLU A 117 -13.00 -4.78 -14.59
CA GLU A 117 -13.81 -4.41 -15.76
C GLU A 117 -13.91 -2.88 -15.94
N GLY A 118 -12.80 -2.19 -15.73
CA GLY A 118 -12.71 -0.75 -15.87
C GLY A 118 -13.28 0.06 -14.70
N ALA A 119 -13.66 -0.56 -13.59
CA ALA A 119 -14.11 0.19 -12.42
C ALA A 119 -12.97 1.02 -11.77
N HIS A 120 -11.76 0.48 -11.75
CA HIS A 120 -10.55 1.15 -11.25
C HIS A 120 -9.35 0.82 -12.12
N GLY A 121 -8.58 1.83 -12.51
CA GLY A 121 -7.42 1.68 -13.38
C GLY A 121 -6.56 2.95 -13.40
N PRO A 122 -5.54 3.00 -14.27
CA PRO A 122 -4.54 4.05 -14.29
C PRO A 122 -4.95 5.32 -15.08
N LEU A 123 -6.16 5.40 -15.64
CA LEU A 123 -6.55 6.46 -16.58
C LEU A 123 -7.65 7.41 -16.04
N GLY A 124 -7.68 7.59 -14.71
CA GLY A 124 -8.75 8.37 -14.04
C GLY A 124 -8.61 9.90 -14.12
N ARG A 125 -7.48 10.46 -14.56
CA ARG A 125 -7.17 11.88 -14.42
C ARG A 125 -8.26 12.80 -14.98
N SER A 126 -8.63 12.62 -16.25
CA SER A 126 -9.64 13.46 -16.91
C SER A 126 -11.02 13.34 -16.25
N LEU A 127 -11.34 12.16 -15.68
CA LEU A 127 -12.59 11.96 -14.94
C LEU A 127 -12.61 12.80 -13.65
N TYR A 128 -11.54 12.77 -12.84
CA TYR A 128 -11.47 13.59 -11.62
C TYR A 128 -11.52 15.08 -11.93
N GLU A 129 -10.83 15.54 -12.98
CA GLU A 129 -10.87 16.94 -13.43
C GLU A 129 -12.28 17.36 -13.86
N ALA A 130 -13.01 16.50 -14.57
CA ALA A 130 -14.40 16.78 -14.95
C ALA A 130 -15.33 16.97 -13.74
N TRP A 131 -15.08 16.27 -12.63
CA TRP A 131 -15.79 16.43 -11.37
C TRP A 131 -15.33 17.65 -10.54
N GLY A 132 -14.38 18.46 -11.04
CA GLY A 132 -13.78 19.58 -10.32
C GLY A 132 -12.76 19.15 -9.26
N LEU A 133 -12.30 17.89 -9.31
CA LEU A 133 -11.30 17.32 -8.44
C LEU A 133 -9.95 17.23 -9.18
N ARG A 134 -8.84 17.60 -8.56
CA ARG A 134 -7.52 17.44 -9.20
C ARG A 134 -7.01 15.99 -9.18
N SER A 135 -7.38 15.27 -8.10
CA SER A 135 -7.15 13.85 -7.82
C SER A 135 -8.11 13.44 -6.72
N ALA A 136 -8.09 12.17 -6.29
CA ALA A 136 -8.83 11.81 -5.09
C ALA A 136 -8.40 12.70 -3.93
N PRO A 137 -9.33 13.44 -3.26
CA PRO A 137 -8.99 14.34 -2.18
C PRO A 137 -8.28 13.60 -1.05
N THR A 138 -7.13 14.10 -0.65
CA THR A 138 -6.27 13.45 0.33
C THR A 138 -6.05 14.36 1.54
N GLY A 139 -6.23 13.81 2.75
CA GLY A 139 -5.74 14.42 4.00
C GLY A 139 -6.42 15.70 4.47
N SER A 140 -7.59 16.06 3.94
CA SER A 140 -8.42 17.18 4.44
C SER A 140 -9.54 16.63 5.33
N ASP A 141 -9.75 17.28 6.47
CA ASP A 141 -10.89 17.00 7.36
C ASP A 141 -12.22 17.45 6.73
N ASP A 142 -12.15 18.40 5.77
CA ASP A 142 -13.30 18.86 5.04
C ASP A 142 -13.50 18.07 3.74
N PRO A 143 -14.74 17.60 3.44
CA PRO A 143 -15.04 16.93 2.19
C PRO A 143 -14.78 17.87 0.99
N ALA A 144 -14.06 17.37 -0.03
CA ALA A 144 -13.96 18.10 -1.28
C ALA A 144 -15.34 18.25 -1.94
N VAL A 145 -15.66 19.44 -2.39
CA VAL A 145 -16.93 19.68 -3.10
C VAL A 145 -16.77 19.24 -4.55
N ALA A 146 -17.51 18.21 -4.94
CA ALA A 146 -17.53 17.68 -6.30
C ALA A 146 -18.77 18.18 -7.04
N VAL A 147 -18.60 18.47 -8.33
CA VAL A 147 -19.66 18.96 -9.21
C VAL A 147 -19.96 17.90 -10.25
N LEU A 148 -21.22 17.48 -10.38
CA LEU A 148 -21.62 16.49 -11.37
C LEU A 148 -21.37 17.05 -12.78
N PRO A 149 -20.54 16.37 -13.63
CA PRO A 149 -20.30 16.81 -14.99
C PRO A 149 -21.54 16.69 -15.87
N GLU A 150 -21.58 17.49 -16.93
CA GLU A 150 -22.59 17.32 -17.98
C GLU A 150 -22.50 15.93 -18.63
N PRO A 151 -23.62 15.31 -19.03
CA PRO A 151 -23.63 13.93 -19.54
C PRO A 151 -22.68 13.69 -20.73
N GLY A 152 -22.54 14.66 -21.63
CA GLY A 152 -21.64 14.58 -22.78
C GLY A 152 -20.17 14.56 -22.35
N VAL A 153 -19.78 15.40 -21.41
CA VAL A 153 -18.43 15.42 -20.82
C VAL A 153 -18.14 14.10 -20.08
N LEU A 154 -19.12 13.62 -19.32
CA LEU A 154 -18.96 12.37 -18.59
C LEU A 154 -18.72 11.17 -19.53
N GLN A 155 -19.45 11.11 -20.65
CA GLN A 155 -19.26 10.08 -21.68
C GLN A 155 -17.87 10.16 -22.33
N GLU A 156 -17.39 11.36 -22.64
CA GLU A 156 -16.06 11.58 -23.22
C GLU A 156 -14.95 11.10 -22.27
N VAL A 157 -14.95 11.57 -21.01
CA VAL A 157 -13.88 11.23 -20.06
C VAL A 157 -13.90 9.76 -19.64
N THR A 158 -15.07 9.12 -19.57
CA THR A 158 -15.15 7.67 -19.30
C THR A 158 -14.67 6.85 -20.50
N SER A 159 -14.89 7.30 -21.72
CA SER A 159 -14.35 6.67 -22.93
C SER A 159 -12.81 6.77 -22.96
N ALA A 160 -12.24 7.92 -22.58
CA ALA A 160 -10.81 8.12 -22.49
C ALA A 160 -10.14 7.33 -21.35
N ALA A 161 -10.91 6.98 -20.30
CA ALA A 161 -10.44 6.21 -19.13
C ALA A 161 -10.50 4.68 -19.31
N ARG A 162 -10.86 4.17 -20.50
CA ARG A 162 -10.93 2.73 -20.75
C ARG A 162 -9.55 2.08 -20.68
N CYS A 163 -9.50 0.82 -20.22
CA CYS A 163 -8.23 0.08 -20.05
C CYS A 163 -7.44 -0.03 -21.37
N GLU A 164 -8.13 -0.15 -22.49
CA GLU A 164 -7.58 -0.26 -23.85
C GLU A 164 -6.97 1.05 -24.36
N SER A 165 -7.23 2.19 -23.71
CA SER A 165 -6.65 3.49 -24.06
C SER A 165 -5.18 3.63 -23.65
N LEU A 166 -4.64 2.63 -22.95
CA LEU A 166 -3.22 2.47 -22.62
C LEU A 166 -2.69 1.21 -23.30
N THR A 167 -1.71 1.36 -24.18
CA THR A 167 -0.97 0.23 -24.78
C THR A 167 0.44 0.17 -24.21
N LEU A 168 0.82 -0.96 -23.62
CA LEU A 168 2.15 -1.17 -23.02
C LEU A 168 2.97 -2.15 -23.84
N ASN A 169 4.27 -1.86 -24.00
CA ASN A 169 5.25 -2.79 -24.54
C ASN A 169 6.43 -2.94 -23.57
N PRO A 170 6.32 -3.86 -22.56
CA PRO A 170 7.37 -4.06 -21.56
C PRO A 170 8.73 -4.49 -22.15
N ALA A 171 8.74 -5.16 -23.31
CA ALA A 171 9.98 -5.60 -23.94
C ALA A 171 10.80 -4.45 -24.55
N ARG A 172 10.18 -3.28 -24.76
CA ARG A 172 10.81 -2.09 -25.34
C ARG A 172 10.78 -0.90 -24.38
N ASP A 173 10.26 -1.07 -23.18
CA ASP A 173 9.98 -0.01 -22.22
C ASP A 173 9.25 1.17 -22.87
N THR A 174 8.13 0.90 -23.58
CA THR A 174 7.31 1.94 -24.19
C THR A 174 5.85 1.82 -23.80
N ALA A 175 5.18 2.97 -23.71
CA ALA A 175 3.74 3.10 -23.52
C ALA A 175 3.14 4.08 -24.53
N GLU A 176 1.91 3.79 -24.97
CA GLU A 176 1.13 4.67 -25.82
C GLU A 176 -0.20 4.99 -25.13
N LEU A 177 -0.48 6.26 -24.97
CA LEU A 177 -1.77 6.77 -24.49
C LEU A 177 -2.60 7.23 -25.68
N ALA A 178 -3.85 6.79 -25.74
CA ALA A 178 -4.81 7.33 -26.70
C ALA A 178 -4.99 8.84 -26.48
N ALA A 179 -5.32 9.57 -27.55
CA ALA A 179 -5.64 10.99 -27.47
C ALA A 179 -6.76 11.26 -26.46
N GLY A 180 -6.61 12.25 -25.59
CA GLY A 180 -7.55 12.58 -24.52
C GLY A 180 -7.44 11.73 -23.26
N SER A 181 -6.68 10.61 -23.29
CA SER A 181 -6.41 9.80 -22.10
C SER A 181 -5.29 10.41 -21.27
N ARG A 182 -5.39 10.31 -19.94
CA ARG A 182 -4.38 10.81 -19.02
C ARG A 182 -4.18 9.84 -17.86
N LEU A 183 -2.92 9.49 -17.62
CA LEU A 183 -2.51 8.68 -16.49
C LEU A 183 -2.74 9.42 -15.17
N ASP A 184 -3.30 8.69 -14.21
CA ASP A 184 -3.35 9.01 -12.80
C ASP A 184 -3.22 7.70 -12.03
N LEU A 185 -2.13 7.56 -11.31
CA LEU A 185 -1.88 6.36 -10.50
C LEU A 185 -2.38 6.50 -9.06
N GLY A 186 -3.23 7.50 -8.81
CA GLY A 186 -3.95 7.61 -7.53
C GLY A 186 -4.71 6.32 -7.21
N GLY A 187 -4.42 5.75 -6.05
CA GLY A 187 -4.92 4.43 -5.68
C GLY A 187 -3.96 3.25 -5.94
N PHE A 188 -2.79 3.53 -6.53
CA PHE A 188 -1.66 2.60 -6.65
C PHE A 188 -0.38 3.19 -6.04
N GLU A 189 -0.24 4.50 -6.04
CA GLU A 189 1.01 5.22 -5.79
C GLU A 189 1.54 5.05 -4.38
N GLU A 190 0.69 5.20 -3.34
CA GLU A 190 1.15 5.07 -1.95
C GLU A 190 1.53 3.61 -1.65
N GLY A 191 0.71 2.65 -2.14
CA GLY A 191 1.01 1.22 -2.00
C GLY A 191 2.30 0.83 -2.68
N HIS A 192 2.52 1.31 -3.91
CA HIS A 192 3.77 1.08 -4.63
C HIS A 192 4.98 1.69 -3.91
N ALA A 193 4.87 2.92 -3.41
CA ALA A 193 5.94 3.56 -2.65
C ALA A 193 6.25 2.82 -1.34
N VAL A 194 5.23 2.28 -0.64
CA VAL A 194 5.40 1.41 0.54
C VAL A 194 6.15 0.13 0.17
N ASP A 195 5.81 -0.50 -0.96
CA ASP A 195 6.49 -1.72 -1.41
C ASP A 195 7.95 -1.44 -1.77
N ARG A 196 8.25 -0.34 -2.48
CA ARG A 196 9.62 0.10 -2.79
C ARG A 196 10.44 0.39 -1.52
N ALA A 197 9.83 1.09 -0.55
CA ALA A 197 10.47 1.34 0.75
C ALA A 197 10.79 0.04 1.50
N VAL A 198 9.87 -0.93 1.52
CA VAL A 198 10.08 -2.24 2.15
C VAL A 198 11.20 -3.03 1.48
N GLU A 199 11.26 -3.02 0.14
CA GLU A 199 12.36 -3.66 -0.61
C GLU A 199 13.69 -3.03 -0.25
N THR A 200 13.79 -1.69 -0.26
CA THR A 200 15.01 -0.95 0.13
C THR A 200 15.42 -1.26 1.58
N LEU A 201 14.47 -1.31 2.51
CA LEU A 201 14.76 -1.71 3.90
C LEU A 201 15.34 -3.13 3.98
N ARG A 202 14.77 -4.10 3.24
CA ARG A 202 15.27 -5.49 3.19
C ARG A 202 16.67 -5.59 2.60
N GLU A 203 16.94 -4.84 1.52
CA GLU A 203 18.28 -4.74 0.91
C GLU A 203 19.32 -4.18 1.88
N ASN A 204 18.88 -3.32 2.83
CA ASN A 204 19.71 -2.78 3.90
C ASN A 204 19.68 -3.63 5.20
N GLY A 205 19.25 -4.91 5.10
CA GLY A 205 19.35 -5.89 6.18
C GLY A 205 18.24 -5.83 7.23
N VAL A 206 17.16 -5.07 7.01
CA VAL A 206 16.01 -5.02 7.94
C VAL A 206 15.18 -6.30 7.83
N ALA A 207 15.07 -7.05 8.92
CA ALA A 207 14.22 -8.24 9.03
C ALA A 207 12.99 -8.02 9.95
N ASN A 208 12.89 -6.87 10.62
CA ASN A 208 11.74 -6.50 11.45
C ASN A 208 11.45 -5.00 11.36
N GLY A 209 10.51 -4.63 10.52
CA GLY A 209 10.18 -3.23 10.20
C GLY A 209 8.74 -3.03 9.77
N PHE A 210 8.33 -1.77 9.71
CA PHE A 210 6.98 -1.36 9.31
C PHE A 210 7.03 -0.08 8.50
N VAL A 211 6.26 -0.03 7.43
CA VAL A 211 6.10 1.16 6.59
C VAL A 211 4.61 1.45 6.45
N GLN A 212 4.25 2.71 6.65
CA GLN A 212 2.90 3.23 6.42
C GLN A 212 2.97 4.53 5.63
N LEU A 213 2.18 4.63 4.57
CA LEU A 213 1.97 5.85 3.79
C LEU A 213 0.49 5.98 3.46
N GLY A 214 -0.16 6.98 4.04
CA GLY A 214 -1.61 7.13 3.92
C GLY A 214 -2.35 5.87 4.34
N PRO A 215 -3.22 5.32 3.47
CA PRO A 215 -3.99 4.11 3.76
C PRO A 215 -3.16 2.82 3.64
N ALA A 216 -2.06 2.85 2.90
CA ALA A 216 -1.24 1.68 2.60
C ALA A 216 -0.23 1.39 3.71
N GLN A 217 -0.13 0.14 4.13
CA GLN A 217 0.75 -0.30 5.21
C GLN A 217 1.35 -1.67 4.88
N ARG A 218 2.63 -1.88 5.25
CA ARG A 218 3.29 -3.18 5.09
C ARG A 218 4.22 -3.49 6.26
N GLY A 219 4.08 -4.70 6.81
CA GLY A 219 4.94 -5.20 7.87
C GLY A 219 6.05 -6.10 7.32
N ILE A 220 7.22 -6.04 7.93
CA ILE A 220 8.35 -6.96 7.75
C ILE A 220 8.52 -7.71 9.07
N GLY A 221 8.58 -9.04 9.03
CA GLY A 221 8.91 -9.88 10.16
C GLY A 221 7.85 -9.94 11.26
N LYS A 222 8.30 -10.09 12.51
CA LYS A 222 7.48 -10.52 13.65
C LYS A 222 6.80 -9.39 14.43
N GLY A 223 7.05 -8.12 14.08
CA GLY A 223 6.47 -6.99 14.81
C GLY A 223 7.03 -6.78 16.22
N VAL A 224 6.22 -6.15 17.09
CA VAL A 224 6.65 -5.70 18.43
C VAL A 224 6.77 -6.86 19.42
N ASP A 225 5.79 -7.73 19.43
CA ASP A 225 5.59 -8.80 20.44
C ASP A 225 5.77 -10.22 19.86
N GLY A 226 6.30 -10.31 18.65
CA GLY A 226 6.45 -11.59 17.94
C GLY A 226 5.14 -12.06 17.27
N LYS A 227 4.05 -11.33 17.41
CA LYS A 227 2.74 -11.67 16.83
C LYS A 227 2.44 -10.97 15.51
N GLY A 228 3.24 -10.01 15.10
CA GLY A 228 3.07 -9.19 13.91
C GLY A 228 2.90 -7.70 14.24
N TRP A 229 2.59 -6.93 13.22
CA TRP A 229 2.36 -5.50 13.31
C TRP A 229 0.87 -5.23 13.52
N LYS A 230 0.54 -4.54 14.62
CA LYS A 230 -0.84 -4.27 15.00
C LYS A 230 -1.46 -3.18 14.13
N ILE A 231 -2.52 -3.54 13.43
CA ILE A 231 -3.35 -2.62 12.67
C ILE A 231 -4.65 -2.37 13.41
N VAL A 232 -5.06 -1.12 13.49
CA VAL A 232 -6.32 -0.70 14.12
C VAL A 232 -7.27 -0.19 13.05
N LEU A 233 -8.46 -0.76 13.00
CA LEU A 233 -9.51 -0.32 12.07
C LEU A 233 -10.14 0.99 12.54
N PRO A 234 -10.68 1.82 11.63
CA PRO A 234 -11.29 3.10 11.98
C PRO A 234 -12.43 2.98 12.99
N ARG A 235 -12.69 4.06 13.71
CA ARG A 235 -13.89 4.23 14.53
C ARG A 235 -14.91 5.05 13.75
N PHE A 236 -15.90 4.40 13.17
CA PHE A 236 -16.97 5.07 12.44
C PHE A 236 -17.99 5.76 13.38
N SER A 237 -18.79 6.64 12.80
CA SER A 237 -19.93 7.25 13.52
C SER A 237 -20.86 6.16 14.08
N GLY A 238 -21.41 6.38 15.27
CA GLY A 238 -22.24 5.40 15.97
C GLY A 238 -21.47 4.28 16.68
N MET A 239 -20.13 4.32 16.71
CA MET A 239 -19.29 3.35 17.44
C MET A 239 -18.56 4.00 18.62
N ASP A 240 -18.53 3.34 19.78
CA ASP A 240 -17.79 3.81 20.97
C ASP A 240 -16.28 3.53 20.86
N ARG A 241 -15.88 2.57 20.04
CA ARG A 241 -14.50 2.11 19.88
C ARG A 241 -14.18 1.77 18.42
N PRO A 242 -12.89 1.63 18.06
CA PRO A 242 -12.48 1.15 16.74
C PRO A 242 -13.21 -0.13 16.33
N ALA A 243 -13.47 -0.27 15.02
CA ALA A 243 -14.21 -1.41 14.44
C ALA A 243 -13.50 -2.76 14.64
N GLY A 244 -12.22 -2.74 14.99
CA GLY A 244 -11.44 -3.93 15.28
C GLY A 244 -9.95 -3.68 15.22
N ARG A 245 -9.20 -4.76 15.35
CA ARG A 245 -7.73 -4.78 15.18
C ARG A 245 -7.30 -6.15 14.70
N PHE A 246 -6.19 -6.19 13.97
CA PHE A 246 -5.55 -7.42 13.50
C PHE A 246 -4.05 -7.28 13.44
N GLN A 247 -3.33 -8.38 13.15
CA GLN A 247 -1.88 -8.40 13.07
C GLN A 247 -1.42 -8.71 11.64
N LEU A 248 -0.39 -7.99 11.18
CA LEU A 248 0.29 -8.24 9.91
C LEU A 248 1.64 -8.90 10.15
N ARG A 249 1.91 -9.99 9.41
CA ARG A 249 3.23 -10.64 9.34
C ARG A 249 3.62 -10.79 7.89
N ASP A 250 4.68 -10.10 7.47
CA ASP A 250 5.19 -10.13 6.08
C ASP A 250 4.08 -9.92 5.02
N ARG A 251 3.06 -9.16 5.36
CA ARG A 251 1.91 -8.85 4.51
C ARG A 251 1.63 -7.36 4.50
N ALA A 252 0.76 -6.97 3.59
CA ALA A 252 0.32 -5.61 3.41
C ALA A 252 -1.19 -5.46 3.67
N THR A 253 -1.61 -4.25 3.97
CA THR A 253 -3.01 -3.84 4.09
C THR A 253 -3.21 -2.44 3.53
N ALA A 254 -4.41 -2.18 3.06
CA ALA A 254 -4.91 -0.82 2.91
C ALA A 254 -6.22 -0.68 3.68
N VAL A 255 -6.36 0.44 4.38
CA VAL A 255 -7.57 0.75 5.14
C VAL A 255 -8.08 2.09 4.66
N LEU A 256 -9.22 2.07 4.00
CA LEU A 256 -9.92 3.25 3.49
C LEU A 256 -11.11 3.57 4.39
N SER A 257 -11.31 4.85 4.70
CA SER A 257 -12.51 5.30 5.40
C SER A 257 -12.87 6.73 4.99
N THR A 258 -14.14 7.10 5.13
CA THR A 258 -14.61 8.48 4.94
C THR A 258 -14.00 9.47 5.94
N LEU A 259 -13.29 8.98 6.97
CA LEU A 259 -12.57 9.80 7.95
C LEU A 259 -11.19 10.24 7.45
N ASP A 260 -10.59 9.50 6.48
CA ASP A 260 -9.25 9.77 5.96
C ASP A 260 -9.26 10.59 4.66
N GLY A 261 -10.45 10.88 4.17
CA GLY A 261 -10.72 11.66 2.96
C GLY A 261 -12.11 11.37 2.44
N SER A 262 -12.81 12.39 2.04
CA SER A 262 -14.18 12.27 1.52
C SER A 262 -14.46 13.34 0.48
N MET A 263 -15.49 13.11 -0.32
CA MET A 263 -16.07 14.12 -1.20
C MET A 263 -17.53 14.32 -0.87
N ARG A 264 -18.03 15.52 -1.11
CA ARG A 264 -19.44 15.90 -0.94
C ARG A 264 -20.09 16.11 -2.30
N ILE A 265 -21.19 15.42 -2.51
CA ILE A 265 -22.09 15.62 -3.66
C ILE A 265 -23.47 15.86 -3.09
N ALA A 266 -24.01 17.06 -3.27
CA ALA A 266 -25.23 17.52 -2.59
C ALA A 266 -25.13 17.25 -1.06
N ASP A 267 -26.04 16.49 -0.50
CA ASP A 267 -26.09 16.17 0.94
C ASP A 267 -25.35 14.87 1.32
N GLN A 268 -24.70 14.21 0.36
CA GLN A 268 -24.00 12.95 0.60
C GLN A 268 -22.50 13.15 0.78
N VAL A 269 -21.94 12.52 1.80
CA VAL A 269 -20.49 12.39 2.00
C VAL A 269 -20.08 10.97 1.62
N LEU A 270 -19.20 10.86 0.64
CA LEU A 270 -18.79 9.62 0.01
C LEU A 270 -17.25 9.47 0.09
N LEU A 271 -16.76 8.25 -0.04
CA LEU A 271 -15.34 8.03 -0.33
C LEU A 271 -14.98 8.69 -1.67
N PRO A 272 -13.78 9.30 -1.78
CA PRO A 272 -13.44 10.17 -2.90
C PRO A 272 -12.96 9.37 -4.14
N TYR A 273 -13.67 8.29 -4.46
CA TYR A 273 -13.33 7.43 -5.58
C TYR A 273 -14.44 7.41 -6.62
N LEU A 274 -14.05 7.56 -7.88
CA LEU A 274 -14.93 7.56 -9.03
C LEU A 274 -14.74 6.26 -9.82
N ASN A 275 -15.85 5.59 -10.12
CA ASN A 275 -15.83 4.40 -10.96
C ASN A 275 -15.56 4.81 -12.42
N GLN A 276 -14.39 4.44 -12.96
CA GLN A 276 -13.95 4.88 -14.29
C GLN A 276 -14.83 4.32 -15.41
N ARG A 277 -15.50 3.19 -15.19
CA ARG A 277 -16.45 2.59 -16.15
C ARG A 277 -17.74 3.41 -16.26
N THR A 278 -18.26 3.90 -15.13
CA THR A 278 -19.55 4.62 -15.10
C THR A 278 -19.40 6.13 -15.00
N GLY A 279 -18.22 6.61 -14.63
CA GLY A 279 -17.95 8.00 -14.31
C GLY A 279 -18.52 8.49 -12.98
N LEU A 280 -19.16 7.63 -12.21
CA LEU A 280 -19.91 7.99 -10.99
C LEU A 280 -19.25 7.41 -9.74
N PRO A 281 -19.45 8.05 -8.56
CA PRO A 281 -19.05 7.45 -7.29
C PRO A 281 -19.96 6.26 -6.93
N ALA A 282 -19.48 5.40 -6.04
CA ALA A 282 -20.27 4.30 -5.49
C ALA A 282 -20.79 4.67 -4.09
N PRO A 283 -22.11 4.82 -3.90
CA PRO A 283 -22.67 5.10 -2.57
C PRO A 283 -22.74 3.84 -1.70
N GLY A 284 -22.85 4.05 -0.40
CA GLY A 284 -23.15 3.00 0.58
C GLY A 284 -21.93 2.33 1.22
N VAL A 285 -20.76 2.31 0.60
CA VAL A 285 -19.51 1.88 1.24
C VAL A 285 -18.83 3.07 1.90
N ILE A 286 -18.65 3.03 3.22
CA ILE A 286 -18.00 4.09 4.00
C ILE A 286 -16.58 3.74 4.44
N GLY A 287 -16.15 2.51 4.21
CA GLY A 287 -14.79 2.06 4.44
C GLY A 287 -14.55 0.64 3.94
N VAL A 288 -13.30 0.33 3.66
CA VAL A 288 -12.82 -0.99 3.27
C VAL A 288 -11.45 -1.23 3.89
N ALA A 289 -11.23 -2.43 4.40
CA ALA A 289 -9.90 -2.93 4.76
C ALA A 289 -9.58 -4.16 3.91
N THR A 290 -8.36 -4.23 3.40
CA THR A 290 -7.85 -5.35 2.58
C THR A 290 -6.55 -5.89 3.16
N VAL A 291 -6.27 -7.18 2.95
CA VAL A 291 -4.97 -7.79 3.27
C VAL A 291 -4.50 -8.61 2.08
N THR A 292 -3.29 -8.30 1.61
CA THR A 292 -2.61 -8.92 0.46
C THR A 292 -1.11 -9.09 0.75
N ASP A 293 -0.34 -9.57 -0.21
CA ASP A 293 1.12 -9.72 -0.05
C ASP A 293 1.86 -8.40 -0.36
N LEU A 294 1.32 -7.57 -1.27
CA LEU A 294 1.90 -6.28 -1.67
C LEU A 294 0.97 -5.13 -1.30
N ALA A 295 1.54 -3.98 -0.92
CA ALA A 295 0.78 -2.81 -0.52
C ALA A 295 0.08 -2.13 -1.72
N VAL A 296 0.68 -2.18 -2.90
CA VAL A 296 0.05 -1.70 -4.14
C VAL A 296 -1.23 -2.46 -4.44
N ASP A 297 -1.24 -3.78 -4.25
CA ASP A 297 -2.43 -4.61 -4.43
C ASP A 297 -3.49 -4.33 -3.37
N ALA A 298 -3.07 -4.20 -2.12
CA ALA A 298 -3.99 -3.88 -1.04
C ALA A 298 -4.74 -2.58 -1.33
N GLN A 299 -4.02 -1.54 -1.76
CA GLN A 299 -4.61 -0.24 -2.05
C GLN A 299 -5.54 -0.28 -3.26
N ALA A 300 -5.07 -0.82 -4.39
CA ALA A 300 -5.88 -0.93 -5.61
C ALA A 300 -7.14 -1.77 -5.38
N LEU A 301 -6.99 -2.89 -4.66
CA LEU A 301 -8.11 -3.74 -4.29
C LEU A 301 -9.12 -3.03 -3.39
N ALA A 302 -8.65 -2.28 -2.38
CA ALA A 302 -9.54 -1.55 -1.48
C ALA A 302 -10.41 -0.56 -2.25
N ILE A 303 -9.85 0.18 -3.21
CA ILE A 303 -10.59 1.12 -4.05
C ILE A 303 -11.58 0.37 -4.98
N ALA A 304 -11.13 -0.69 -5.65
CA ALA A 304 -12.03 -1.50 -6.47
C ALA A 304 -13.21 -2.04 -5.64
N MET A 305 -12.97 -2.45 -4.39
CA MET A 305 -14.02 -2.95 -3.48
C MET A 305 -14.96 -1.84 -2.99
N VAL A 306 -14.50 -0.60 -2.87
CA VAL A 306 -15.38 0.56 -2.65
C VAL A 306 -16.31 0.73 -3.86
N LEU A 307 -15.77 0.69 -5.08
CA LEU A 307 -16.48 1.01 -6.31
C LEU A 307 -17.47 -0.07 -6.74
N THR A 308 -17.18 -1.33 -6.45
CA THR A 308 -18.02 -2.48 -6.83
C THR A 308 -18.95 -2.94 -5.69
N GLY A 309 -18.64 -2.57 -4.44
CA GLY A 309 -19.37 -3.02 -3.27
C GLY A 309 -19.26 -4.53 -3.00
N PRO A 310 -19.91 -5.03 -1.91
CA PRO A 310 -19.72 -6.43 -1.50
C PRO A 310 -20.22 -7.46 -2.51
N ARG A 311 -21.35 -7.20 -3.19
CA ARG A 311 -21.99 -8.18 -4.08
C ARG A 311 -21.13 -8.48 -5.31
N GLU A 312 -20.75 -7.46 -6.07
CA GLU A 312 -19.89 -7.61 -7.24
C GLU A 312 -18.45 -7.95 -6.80
N GLY A 313 -17.97 -7.31 -5.73
CA GLY A 313 -16.65 -7.53 -5.18
C GLY A 313 -16.39 -8.99 -4.80
N GLN A 314 -17.28 -9.64 -4.07
CA GLN A 314 -17.13 -11.07 -3.72
C GLN A 314 -17.04 -11.98 -4.94
N TYR A 315 -17.84 -11.72 -5.97
CA TYR A 315 -17.77 -12.48 -7.22
C TYR A 315 -16.39 -12.36 -7.87
N ARG A 316 -15.84 -11.14 -7.95
CA ARG A 316 -14.53 -10.87 -8.56
C ARG A 316 -13.38 -11.47 -7.75
N LEU A 317 -13.44 -11.36 -6.42
CA LEU A 317 -12.41 -11.91 -5.52
C LEU A 317 -12.22 -13.41 -5.69
N GLY A 318 -13.26 -14.13 -6.10
CA GLY A 318 -13.20 -15.56 -6.39
C GLY A 318 -12.20 -15.96 -7.49
N SER A 319 -11.80 -15.03 -8.36
CA SER A 319 -10.81 -15.27 -9.43
C SER A 319 -9.36 -15.07 -9.02
N LEU A 320 -9.11 -14.37 -7.89
CA LEU A 320 -7.74 -14.03 -7.44
C LEU A 320 -7.06 -15.19 -6.73
N ARG A 321 -5.77 -15.37 -7.01
CA ARG A 321 -4.89 -16.35 -6.33
C ARG A 321 -3.54 -15.71 -6.04
N PRO A 322 -3.05 -15.72 -4.78
CA PRO A 322 -3.78 -16.15 -3.57
C PRO A 322 -5.00 -15.29 -3.31
N SER A 323 -6.01 -15.86 -2.62
CA SER A 323 -7.23 -15.12 -2.29
C SER A 323 -6.92 -14.04 -1.26
N PRO A 324 -7.23 -12.76 -1.52
CA PRO A 324 -7.06 -11.68 -0.55
C PRO A 324 -8.14 -11.74 0.54
N SER A 325 -7.91 -11.04 1.64
CA SER A 325 -8.96 -10.83 2.65
C SER A 325 -9.50 -9.41 2.55
N VAL A 326 -10.82 -9.27 2.61
CA VAL A 326 -11.52 -7.98 2.49
C VAL A 326 -12.59 -7.85 3.56
N LEU A 327 -12.70 -6.66 4.15
CA LEU A 327 -13.75 -6.27 5.07
C LEU A 327 -14.38 -4.95 4.60
N TRP A 328 -15.67 -4.94 4.34
CA TRP A 328 -16.44 -3.75 4.00
C TRP A 328 -17.16 -3.18 5.22
N PHE A 329 -17.22 -1.87 5.30
CA PHE A 329 -18.07 -1.11 6.22
C PHE A 329 -19.11 -0.37 5.39
N LEU A 330 -20.39 -0.68 5.66
CA LEU A 330 -21.52 -0.16 4.90
C LEU A 330 -22.28 0.85 5.75
N GLY A 331 -22.62 1.99 5.17
CA GLY A 331 -23.41 3.01 5.87
C GLY A 331 -24.80 2.49 6.23
N SER A 332 -25.18 2.65 7.50
CA SER A 332 -26.49 2.22 8.05
C SER A 332 -27.39 3.40 8.42
N GLY A 333 -27.09 4.62 7.95
CA GLY A 333 -27.77 5.84 8.37
C GLY A 333 -27.26 6.35 9.72
N SER A 334 -28.02 6.21 10.80
CA SER A 334 -27.70 6.76 12.14
C SER A 334 -26.99 5.79 13.09
N GLY A 335 -26.75 4.56 12.66
CA GLY A 335 -26.16 3.49 13.51
C GLY A 335 -24.70 3.17 13.20
N ALA A 336 -24.15 2.18 13.90
CA ALA A 336 -22.86 1.60 13.55
C ALA A 336 -22.95 0.95 12.16
N PRO A 337 -21.84 0.96 11.37
CA PRO A 337 -21.85 0.40 10.03
C PRO A 337 -22.14 -1.10 10.06
N LEU A 338 -22.87 -1.57 9.05
CA LEU A 338 -22.97 -3.00 8.76
C LEU A 338 -21.64 -3.47 8.17
N GLN A 339 -21.30 -4.75 8.39
CA GLN A 339 -20.08 -5.35 7.87
C GLN A 339 -20.42 -6.48 6.92
N ALA A 340 -19.65 -6.55 5.83
CA ALA A 340 -19.57 -7.70 4.93
C ALA A 340 -18.10 -8.08 4.77
N ASP A 341 -17.78 -9.36 4.57
CA ASP A 341 -16.41 -9.79 4.48
C ASP A 341 -16.17 -10.90 3.45
N HIS A 342 -14.89 -11.04 3.08
CA HIS A 342 -14.35 -12.14 2.29
C HIS A 342 -13.04 -12.60 2.96
N HIS A 343 -13.00 -13.84 3.48
CA HIS A 343 -11.86 -14.41 4.18
C HIS A 343 -11.29 -13.58 5.36
N TRP A 344 -12.11 -12.70 5.96
CA TRP A 344 -11.65 -11.86 7.07
C TRP A 344 -11.50 -12.66 8.38
N GLY A 345 -12.28 -13.71 8.54
CA GLY A 345 -12.16 -14.64 9.65
C GLY A 345 -10.76 -15.23 9.81
N ASP A 346 -10.07 -15.51 8.71
CA ASP A 346 -8.72 -16.05 8.67
C ASP A 346 -7.70 -15.05 9.24
N ILE A 347 -7.86 -13.76 8.93
CA ILE A 347 -7.02 -12.66 9.47
C ILE A 347 -7.19 -12.54 10.98
N ILE A 348 -8.43 -12.62 11.49
CA ILE A 348 -8.71 -12.57 12.92
C ILE A 348 -8.16 -13.81 13.64
N ALA A 349 -8.31 -14.99 13.06
CA ALA A 349 -7.78 -16.23 13.61
C ALA A 349 -6.24 -16.21 13.71
N ALA A 350 -5.56 -15.74 12.67
CA ALA A 350 -4.10 -15.60 12.64
C ALA A 350 -3.56 -14.53 13.61
N SER A 351 -4.44 -13.67 14.12
CA SER A 351 -4.09 -12.56 15.03
C SER A 351 -4.22 -12.91 16.51
N ARG A 352 -4.70 -14.12 16.85
CA ARG A 352 -4.83 -14.64 18.21
C ARG A 352 -3.56 -15.39 18.64
#